data_764f2ecbd893084663ce0ecbf5800b49
#
_entry.id   764f2ecbd893084663ce0ecbf5800b49
#
_cell.length_a   1.000
_cell.length_b   1.000
_cell.length_c   1.000
_cell.angle_alpha   90.00
_cell.angle_beta   90.00
_cell.angle_gamma   90.00
#
_symmetry.space_group_name_H-M   'P 1'
#
loop_
_entity.id
_entity.type
_entity.pdbx_description
1 polymer ?
#
loop_
_entity_poly.entity_id
_entity_poly.type
_entity_poly.pdbx_seq_one_letter_code
_entity_poly.pdbx_strand_id
1 'polypeptide(L)'
;MYQIQILKSKVHRATITEANVDYVGSLTMDEDLMDAANMIEHEKIQVVNVNNGERIETYLIKGKRGSGVICLNGPAARKGVVGDIVIIISYALMDFEEAKTWHPTVIFPNEKN
;
A
#
# COMPACT_ATOMS: atom_id res chain seq x y z
N MET A 1 17.67 23.06 -9.79
CA MET A 1 17.32 21.62 -9.76
C MET A 1 15.86 21.44 -9.51
N TYR A 2 15.25 20.46 -10.10
CA TYR A 2 13.84 20.17 -9.88
C TYR A 2 13.69 18.80 -9.26
N GLN A 3 12.55 18.57 -8.61
CA GLN A 3 12.23 17.31 -7.98
C GLN A 3 11.17 16.58 -8.79
N ILE A 4 11.21 15.27 -8.72
CA ILE A 4 10.19 14.41 -9.35
C ILE A 4 9.62 13.47 -8.31
N GLN A 5 8.40 12.99 -8.57
CA GLN A 5 7.85 11.88 -7.82
C GLN A 5 8.39 10.59 -8.41
N ILE A 6 8.96 9.75 -7.57
CA ILE A 6 9.54 8.49 -8.01
C ILE A 6 9.01 7.36 -7.13
N LEU A 7 8.92 6.17 -7.70
CA LEU A 7 8.50 4.99 -6.95
C LEU A 7 9.44 4.78 -5.76
N LYS A 8 8.89 4.89 -4.55
CA LYS A 8 9.65 4.65 -3.32
C LYS A 8 9.58 3.19 -2.92
N SER A 9 8.36 2.65 -2.83
CA SER A 9 8.14 1.27 -2.39
C SER A 9 6.85 0.70 -2.97
N LYS A 10 6.79 -0.63 -2.98
CA LYS A 10 5.67 -1.33 -3.56
C LYS A 10 5.49 -2.67 -2.88
N VAL A 11 4.25 -2.95 -2.46
CA VAL A 11 3.84 -4.29 -2.03
C VAL A 11 3.10 -4.89 -3.21
N HIS A 12 3.71 -5.86 -3.87
CA HIS A 12 3.18 -6.40 -5.11
C HIS A 12 2.33 -7.63 -4.84
N ARG A 13 1.01 -7.50 -5.05
CA ARG A 13 0.04 -8.59 -4.99
C ARG A 13 -0.23 -9.09 -3.57
N ALA A 14 -0.62 -8.18 -2.68
CA ALA A 14 -1.16 -8.55 -1.38
C ALA A 14 -2.64 -8.93 -1.51
N THR A 15 -3.14 -9.73 -0.58
CA THR A 15 -4.53 -10.18 -0.57
C THR A 15 -5.33 -9.38 0.46
N ILE A 16 -6.47 -8.82 0.04
CA ILE A 16 -7.38 -8.12 0.96
C ILE A 16 -7.97 -9.15 1.94
N THR A 17 -7.79 -8.92 3.23
CA THR A 17 -8.30 -9.80 4.29
C THR A 17 -9.59 -9.29 4.91
N GLU A 18 -9.83 -7.97 4.87
CA GLU A 18 -11.02 -7.33 5.43
C GLU A 18 -11.40 -6.10 4.62
N ALA A 19 -12.69 -5.75 4.67
CA ALA A 19 -13.19 -4.51 4.09
C ALA A 19 -14.29 -3.97 5.01
N ASN A 20 -14.07 -2.80 5.62
CA ASN A 20 -14.98 -2.24 6.62
C ASN A 20 -15.38 -0.81 6.22
N VAL A 21 -16.55 -0.69 5.61
CA VAL A 21 -17.06 0.59 5.08
C VAL A 21 -17.38 1.60 6.19
N ASP A 22 -17.61 1.13 7.40
CA ASP A 22 -18.02 1.98 8.53
C ASP A 22 -16.84 2.52 9.34
N TYR A 23 -15.62 2.18 8.95
CA TYR A 23 -14.42 2.64 9.64
C TYR A 23 -13.87 3.92 8.98
N VAL A 24 -12.93 4.58 9.64
CA VAL A 24 -12.27 5.77 9.08
C VAL A 24 -11.47 5.37 7.84
N GLY A 25 -11.63 6.13 6.75
CA GLY A 25 -11.02 5.80 5.45
C GLY A 25 -9.51 5.68 5.52
N SER A 26 -8.98 4.51 5.12
CA SER A 26 -7.54 4.20 5.16
C SER A 26 -7.32 2.77 4.68
N LEU A 27 -6.06 2.35 4.65
CA LEU A 27 -5.71 0.94 4.49
C LEU A 27 -4.91 0.49 5.71
N THR A 28 -5.42 -0.51 6.43
CA THR A 28 -4.69 -1.12 7.53
C THR A 28 -3.80 -2.22 6.98
N MET A 29 -2.50 -2.16 7.27
CA MET A 29 -1.51 -3.13 6.81
C MET A 29 -0.75 -3.71 8.00
N ASP A 30 -0.53 -5.02 7.98
CA ASP A 30 0.37 -5.68 8.94
C ASP A 30 1.67 -4.88 9.04
N GLU A 31 2.06 -4.52 10.25
CA GLU A 31 3.22 -3.67 10.46
C GLU A 31 4.52 -4.35 10.00
N ASP A 32 4.59 -5.67 10.01
CA ASP A 32 5.75 -6.39 9.47
C ASP A 32 5.88 -6.18 7.95
N LEU A 33 4.75 -6.14 7.24
CA LEU A 33 4.76 -5.81 5.81
C LEU A 33 5.20 -4.38 5.58
N MET A 34 4.73 -3.46 6.43
CA MET A 34 5.13 -2.05 6.33
C MET A 34 6.63 -1.90 6.49
N ASP A 35 7.20 -2.57 7.50
CA ASP A 35 8.65 -2.52 7.73
C ASP A 35 9.41 -3.08 6.53
N ALA A 36 8.97 -4.23 6.02
CA ALA A 36 9.62 -4.86 4.86
C ALA A 36 9.54 -3.98 3.62
N ALA A 37 8.44 -3.24 3.46
CA ALA A 37 8.22 -2.36 2.31
C ALA A 37 8.78 -0.96 2.52
N ASN A 38 9.40 -0.68 3.68
CA ASN A 38 9.91 0.65 4.00
C ASN A 38 8.79 1.70 3.99
N MET A 39 7.65 1.37 4.58
CA MET A 39 6.48 2.24 4.70
C MET A 39 6.17 2.50 6.17
N ILE A 40 5.61 3.66 6.48
CA ILE A 40 5.23 4.03 7.85
C ILE A 40 3.77 4.42 7.92
N GLU A 41 3.25 4.45 9.15
CA GLU A 41 1.89 4.88 9.42
C GLU A 41 1.66 6.32 8.94
N HIS A 42 0.50 6.59 8.39
CA HIS A 42 0.06 7.86 7.81
C HIS A 42 0.65 8.18 6.45
N GLU A 43 1.54 7.36 5.95
CA GLU A 43 2.12 7.56 4.62
C GLU A 43 1.03 7.44 3.55
N LYS A 44 1.01 8.39 2.61
CA LYS A 44 0.09 8.34 1.47
C LYS A 44 0.49 7.21 0.54
N ILE A 45 -0.51 6.47 0.10
CA ILE A 45 -0.33 5.34 -0.82
C ILE A 45 -1.36 5.36 -1.92
N GLN A 46 -1.06 4.67 -3.02
CA GLN A 46 -2.04 4.27 -4.01
C GLN A 46 -2.29 2.78 -3.87
N VAL A 47 -3.54 2.37 -4.01
CA VAL A 47 -3.94 0.97 -3.99
C VAL A 47 -4.54 0.64 -5.34
N VAL A 48 -3.96 -0.33 -6.03
CA VAL A 48 -4.42 -0.77 -7.35
C VAL A 48 -4.98 -2.17 -7.20
N ASN A 49 -6.26 -2.33 -7.54
CA ASN A 49 -6.93 -3.62 -7.42
C ASN A 49 -6.78 -4.39 -8.74
N VAL A 50 -6.11 -5.53 -8.69
CA VAL A 50 -5.84 -6.35 -9.87
C VAL A 50 -7.13 -6.96 -10.43
N ASN A 51 -8.10 -7.23 -9.57
CA ASN A 51 -9.33 -7.93 -9.95
C ASN A 51 -10.36 -7.03 -10.64
N ASN A 52 -10.45 -5.76 -10.23
CA ASN A 52 -11.45 -4.84 -10.80
C ASN A 52 -10.86 -3.62 -11.51
N GLY A 53 -9.53 -3.44 -11.46
CA GLY A 53 -8.86 -2.32 -12.13
C GLY A 53 -8.97 -0.99 -11.41
N GLU A 54 -9.58 -0.92 -10.25
CA GLU A 54 -9.70 0.32 -9.49
C GLU A 54 -8.35 0.78 -8.97
N ARG A 55 -8.13 2.09 -8.97
CA ARG A 55 -6.95 2.72 -8.40
C ARG A 55 -7.42 3.84 -7.49
N ILE A 56 -7.05 3.78 -6.21
CA ILE A 56 -7.45 4.78 -5.22
C ILE A 56 -6.24 5.31 -4.47
N GLU A 57 -6.38 6.49 -3.89
CA GLU A 57 -5.40 7.06 -2.99
C GLU A 57 -5.94 7.05 -1.58
N THR A 58 -5.10 6.66 -0.63
CA THR A 58 -5.44 6.69 0.77
C THR A 58 -4.13 6.76 1.58
N TYR A 59 -4.17 6.42 2.85
CA TYR A 59 -2.98 6.40 3.70
C TYR A 59 -2.98 5.14 4.57
N LEU A 60 -1.82 4.83 5.14
CA LEU A 60 -1.62 3.61 5.92
C LEU A 60 -1.96 3.80 7.39
N ILE A 61 -2.59 2.77 7.96
CA ILE A 61 -2.71 2.58 9.40
C ILE A 61 -2.03 1.25 9.70
N LYS A 62 -1.22 1.22 10.75
CA LYS A 62 -0.52 -0.02 11.11
C LYS A 62 -1.47 -1.02 11.76
N GLY A 63 -1.40 -2.24 11.27
CA GLY A 63 -2.14 -3.37 11.81
C GLY A 63 -1.24 -4.27 12.62
N LYS A 64 -1.85 -5.25 13.28
CA LYS A 64 -1.13 -6.17 14.17
C LYS A 64 -0.03 -6.91 13.42
N ARG A 65 1.16 -6.91 14.02
CA ARG A 65 2.32 -7.63 13.46
C ARG A 65 2.04 -9.12 13.34
N GLY A 66 2.39 -9.69 12.20
CA GLY A 66 2.24 -11.11 11.94
C GLY A 66 0.82 -11.55 11.63
N SER A 67 -0.13 -10.61 11.56
CA SER A 67 -1.54 -10.94 11.29
C SER A 67 -1.84 -11.17 9.82
N GLY A 68 -1.01 -10.65 8.93
CA GLY A 68 -1.26 -10.65 7.49
C GLY A 68 -2.39 -9.70 7.08
N VAL A 69 -2.81 -8.79 7.95
CA VAL A 69 -3.98 -7.95 7.67
C VAL A 69 -3.72 -6.96 6.54
N ILE A 70 -4.64 -6.92 5.60
CA ILE A 70 -4.79 -5.89 4.58
C ILE A 70 -6.28 -5.53 4.58
N CYS A 71 -6.62 -4.43 5.23
CA CYS A 71 -8.02 -4.03 5.40
C CYS A 71 -8.30 -2.70 4.72
N LEU A 72 -9.29 -2.70 3.82
CA LEU A 72 -9.79 -1.46 3.23
C LEU A 72 -10.84 -0.86 4.17
N ASN A 73 -10.60 0.36 4.63
CA ASN A 73 -11.45 1.04 5.61
C ASN A 73 -12.21 2.20 4.97
N GLY A 74 -13.45 2.42 5.43
CA GLY A 74 -14.27 3.53 4.98
C GLY A 74 -14.62 3.43 3.49
N PRO A 75 -14.63 4.55 2.75
CA PRO A 75 -14.99 4.53 1.32
C PRO A 75 -14.10 3.61 0.48
N ALA A 76 -12.84 3.38 0.87
CA ALA A 76 -11.95 2.45 0.19
C ALA A 76 -12.52 1.03 0.16
N ALA A 77 -13.33 0.66 1.16
CA ALA A 77 -13.97 -0.66 1.24
C ALA A 77 -14.97 -0.90 0.10
N ARG A 78 -15.35 0.16 -0.62
CA ARG A 78 -16.21 0.05 -1.80
C ARG A 78 -15.42 -0.35 -3.06
N LYS A 79 -14.10 -0.30 -3.01
CA LYS A 79 -13.23 -0.51 -4.17
C LYS A 79 -12.57 -1.88 -4.20
N GLY A 80 -12.91 -2.76 -3.26
CA GLY A 80 -12.40 -4.11 -3.22
C GLY A 80 -13.15 -4.97 -2.24
N VAL A 81 -13.08 -6.28 -2.46
CA VAL A 81 -13.70 -7.27 -1.56
C VAL A 81 -12.62 -8.19 -1.02
N VAL A 82 -12.93 -8.86 0.08
CA VAL A 82 -12.03 -9.86 0.67
C VAL A 82 -11.64 -10.88 -0.39
N GLY A 83 -10.36 -11.16 -0.49
CA GLY A 83 -9.82 -12.10 -1.48
C GLY A 83 -9.27 -11.42 -2.73
N ASP A 84 -9.60 -10.16 -2.97
CA ASP A 84 -9.03 -9.42 -4.10
C ASP A 84 -7.53 -9.24 -3.91
N ILE A 85 -6.82 -9.21 -5.03
CA ILE A 85 -5.39 -8.98 -5.05
C ILE A 85 -5.14 -7.50 -5.34
N VAL A 86 -4.31 -6.87 -4.51
CA VAL A 86 -3.99 -5.44 -4.65
C VAL A 86 -2.49 -5.22 -4.72
N ILE A 87 -2.12 -4.11 -5.34
CA ILE A 87 -0.74 -3.62 -5.37
C ILE A 87 -0.76 -2.30 -4.60
N ILE A 88 0.09 -2.17 -3.61
CA ILE A 88 0.16 -0.98 -2.75
C ILE A 88 1.45 -0.25 -3.06
N ILE A 89 1.34 1.02 -3.45
CA ILE A 89 2.46 1.78 -4.01
C ILE A 89 2.62 3.08 -3.23
N SER A 90 3.86 3.42 -2.90
CA SER A 90 4.16 4.74 -2.37
C SER A 90 5.24 5.42 -3.21
N TYR A 91 5.17 6.74 -3.26
CA TYR A 91 6.07 7.57 -4.03
C TYR A 91 6.79 8.53 -3.10
N ALA A 92 7.98 8.96 -3.47
CA ALA A 92 8.72 9.98 -2.76
C ALA A 92 9.04 11.12 -3.71
N LEU A 93 9.08 12.33 -3.18
CA LEU A 93 9.54 13.49 -3.91
C LEU A 93 11.06 13.56 -3.75
N MET A 94 11.76 13.58 -4.84
CA MET A 94 13.21 13.42 -4.83
C MET A 94 13.85 14.29 -5.91
N ASP A 95 15.02 14.84 -5.62
CA ASP A 95 15.79 15.58 -6.59
C ASP A 95 16.11 14.70 -7.80
N PHE A 96 15.99 15.25 -9.01
CA PHE A 96 16.10 14.46 -10.23
C PHE A 96 17.40 13.68 -10.33
N GLU A 97 18.54 14.29 -9.98
CA GLU A 97 19.83 13.61 -10.05
C GLU A 97 19.93 12.48 -9.03
N GLU A 98 19.40 12.69 -7.82
CA GLU A 98 19.34 11.66 -6.79
C GLU A 98 18.45 10.49 -7.23
N ALA A 99 17.33 10.80 -7.88
CA ALA A 99 16.37 9.80 -8.35
C ALA A 99 16.98 8.82 -9.35
N LYS A 100 17.95 9.25 -10.13
CA LYS A 100 18.59 8.38 -11.13
C LYS A 100 19.27 7.17 -10.54
N THR A 101 19.69 7.24 -9.29
CA THR A 101 20.38 6.13 -8.60
C THR A 101 19.54 5.51 -7.49
N TRP A 102 18.30 5.97 -7.34
CA TRP A 102 17.39 5.41 -6.33
C TRP A 102 16.95 4.01 -6.69
N HIS A 103 16.92 3.13 -5.68
CA HIS A 103 16.41 1.77 -5.84
C HIS A 103 15.16 1.60 -4.97
N PRO A 104 13.98 1.46 -5.57
CA PRO A 104 12.75 1.27 -4.78
C PRO A 104 12.75 -0.06 -4.05
N THR A 105 12.07 -0.08 -2.91
CA THR A 105 11.85 -1.31 -2.15
C THR A 105 10.58 -1.98 -2.68
N VAL A 106 10.72 -3.16 -3.24
CA VAL A 106 9.57 -3.94 -3.76
C VAL A 106 9.54 -5.27 -3.05
N ILE A 107 8.41 -5.60 -2.44
CA ILE A 107 8.22 -6.89 -1.77
C ILE A 107 7.09 -7.67 -2.43
N PHE A 108 7.18 -9.00 -2.34
CA PHE A 108 6.25 -9.94 -2.96
C PHE A 108 5.72 -10.86 -1.86
N PRO A 109 4.66 -10.45 -1.13
CA PRO A 109 4.11 -11.30 -0.09
C PRO A 109 3.53 -12.59 -0.68
N ASN A 110 3.46 -13.63 0.15
CA ASN A 110 2.78 -14.85 -0.26
C ASN A 110 1.26 -14.67 -0.11
N GLU A 111 0.48 -15.73 -0.37
CA GLU A 111 -0.99 -15.68 -0.35
C GLU A 111 -1.58 -15.35 1.02
N LYS A 112 -0.78 -15.43 2.07
CA LYS A 112 -1.20 -15.10 3.44
C LYS A 112 -0.69 -13.73 3.90
N ASN A 113 -0.07 -12.98 2.95
CA ASN A 113 0.59 -11.74 3.25
C ASN A 113 1.72 -11.99 4.28
#